data_df27d25939507ac96c7484ea2c0b7013
#
_entry.id   df27d25939507ac96c7484ea2c0b7013
#
_cell.length_a   1.000
_cell.length_b   1.000
_cell.length_c   1.000
_cell.angle_alpha   90.00
_cell.angle_beta   90.00
_cell.angle_gamma   90.00
#
_symmetry.space_group_name_H-M   'P 1'
#
loop_
_entity.id
_entity.type
_entity.pdbx_description
1 polymer ?
#
loop_
_entity_poly.entity_id
_entity_poly.type
_entity_poly.pdbx_seq_one_letter_code
_entity_poly.pdbx_strand_id
1 'polypeptide(L)'
;MEDRLGRVPTPLCLIHEMYSLLSPYLRPDLHIYEPGVGDHRFFTHYPLPCTYEGCEIEPNHPEPVKEGSTYRVHSGDFFEQSLHRYDLILGNPPFRIETTGPSTSPIPHKPKQKTIWAEMVKRCFQHLKPDGLLAMILPCIWLKPDKAGIYDLFHHILYLRCYSCVESNKLFGYKGQTPVCMVIVKNSLTKNSLSIPTFQIYDKGFVSFTLHPQHCIPTRNARLLQYSRSLFTQSLVPIKIATANLTDLVPSPLRKPVLYTYKQNEVYGVEDGTGLYQGVPKVMLLHKSKPFPILDQEGIYGVGGRDKYVLLEDPPRMHAFLSQPIVQEILTSFTVRMNFYEKYAFDYLPCLKESENWLKKIKEYVNGNPKD
;
A
#
# COMPACT_ATOMS: atom_id res chain seq x y z
N MET A 1 5.92 12.04 18.01
CA MET A 1 4.57 11.48 18.25
C MET A 1 3.61 12.18 17.32
N GLU A 2 2.64 11.48 16.75
CA GLU A 2 1.54 12.09 16.00
C GLU A 2 0.68 12.92 16.96
N ASP A 3 0.41 14.18 16.65
CA ASP A 3 -0.44 15.05 17.47
C ASP A 3 -1.92 14.98 17.04
N ARG A 4 -2.82 15.75 17.69
CA ARG A 4 -4.26 15.76 17.38
C ARG A 4 -4.58 16.12 15.93
N LEU A 5 -3.70 16.86 15.27
CA LEU A 5 -3.80 17.28 13.86
C LEU A 5 -3.14 16.29 12.90
N GLY A 6 -2.59 15.20 13.41
CA GLY A 6 -1.92 14.17 12.59
C GLY A 6 -0.55 14.60 12.08
N ARG A 7 0.07 15.62 12.65
CA ARG A 7 1.39 16.10 12.25
C ARG A 7 2.47 15.13 12.68
N VAL A 8 3.26 14.71 11.73
CA VAL A 8 4.44 13.86 11.93
C VAL A 8 5.60 14.46 11.15
N PRO A 9 6.65 14.99 11.83
CA PRO A 9 7.79 15.58 11.16
C PRO A 9 8.43 14.61 10.18
N THR A 10 8.68 15.07 8.95
CA THR A 10 9.28 14.23 7.92
C THR A 10 10.78 14.08 8.17
N PRO A 11 11.31 12.84 8.24
CA PRO A 11 12.74 12.60 8.37
C PRO A 11 13.54 13.24 7.23
N LEU A 12 14.67 13.90 7.55
CA LEU A 12 15.50 14.60 6.56
C LEU A 12 16.02 13.67 5.46
N CYS A 13 16.32 12.41 5.79
CA CYS A 13 16.76 11.44 4.79
C CYS A 13 15.72 11.21 3.68
N LEU A 14 14.41 11.25 4.00
CA LEU A 14 13.33 11.14 3.02
C LEU A 14 13.20 12.41 2.18
N ILE A 15 13.38 13.58 2.78
CA ILE A 15 13.37 14.86 2.06
C ILE A 15 14.52 14.92 1.06
N HIS A 16 15.73 14.57 1.50
CA HIS A 16 16.90 14.55 0.62
C HIS A 16 16.75 13.52 -0.51
N GLU A 17 16.22 12.34 -0.21
CA GLU A 17 15.92 11.32 -1.24
C GLU A 17 14.91 11.86 -2.24
N MET A 18 13.82 12.47 -1.80
CA MET A 18 12.81 13.07 -2.66
C MET A 18 13.42 14.13 -3.59
N TYR A 19 14.25 15.03 -3.07
CA TYR A 19 14.92 16.05 -3.89
C TYR A 19 15.95 15.46 -4.84
N SER A 20 16.65 14.40 -4.44
CA SER A 20 17.54 13.67 -5.36
C SER A 20 16.79 13.09 -6.56
N LEU A 21 15.61 12.50 -6.33
CA LEU A 21 14.76 11.97 -7.41
C LEU A 21 14.12 13.07 -8.26
N LEU A 22 13.81 14.21 -7.66
CA LEU A 22 13.27 15.37 -8.35
C LEU A 22 14.34 16.16 -9.12
N SER A 23 15.63 15.99 -8.84
CA SER A 23 16.72 16.82 -9.37
C SER A 23 16.67 17.04 -10.90
N PRO A 24 16.27 16.07 -11.75
CA PRO A 24 16.15 16.30 -13.19
C PRO A 24 15.04 17.29 -13.60
N TYR A 25 14.12 17.60 -12.68
CA TYR A 25 12.93 18.42 -12.92
C TYR A 25 13.00 19.76 -12.19
N LEU A 26 13.99 19.97 -11.29
CA LEU A 26 14.11 21.18 -10.52
C LEU A 26 14.73 22.29 -11.36
N ARG A 27 14.18 23.50 -11.23
CA ARG A 27 14.68 24.75 -11.83
C ARG A 27 14.34 25.93 -10.92
N PRO A 28 15.03 27.07 -11.02
CA PRO A 28 14.88 28.20 -10.09
C PRO A 28 13.54 28.90 -10.08
N ASP A 29 12.72 28.79 -11.08
CA ASP A 29 11.47 29.53 -11.27
C ASP A 29 10.21 28.70 -10.96
N LEU A 30 10.36 27.57 -10.31
CA LEU A 30 9.21 26.72 -9.97
C LEU A 30 8.28 27.41 -8.98
N HIS A 31 6.99 27.34 -9.26
CA HIS A 31 5.93 27.66 -8.33
C HIS A 31 5.54 26.37 -7.58
N ILE A 32 5.88 26.33 -6.30
CA ILE A 32 5.79 25.14 -5.45
C ILE A 32 4.71 25.33 -4.41
N TYR A 33 3.99 24.25 -4.08
CA TYR A 33 3.01 24.21 -3.00
C TYR A 33 3.20 23.04 -2.06
N GLU A 34 3.00 23.28 -0.76
CA GLU A 34 3.03 22.26 0.29
C GLU A 34 1.75 22.29 1.12
N PRO A 35 0.89 21.27 1.07
CA PRO A 35 -0.27 21.16 1.93
C PRO A 35 0.15 20.63 3.32
N GLY A 36 0.05 21.44 4.36
CA GLY A 36 0.49 21.11 5.72
C GLY A 36 2.00 21.22 5.90
N VAL A 37 2.52 22.47 5.92
CA VAL A 37 3.97 22.75 5.96
C VAL A 37 4.66 22.32 7.25
N GLY A 38 3.91 22.15 8.35
CA GLY A 38 4.44 21.72 9.64
C GLY A 38 5.61 22.59 10.13
N ASP A 39 6.80 21.99 10.22
CA ASP A 39 8.04 22.65 10.65
C ASP A 39 8.91 23.19 9.49
N HIS A 40 8.33 23.40 8.33
CA HIS A 40 8.94 24.00 7.13
C HIS A 40 10.14 23.23 6.53
N ARG A 41 10.32 21.95 6.87
CA ARG A 41 11.51 21.20 6.45
C ARG A 41 11.65 21.09 4.94
N PHE A 42 10.56 20.90 4.21
CA PHE A 42 10.64 20.80 2.76
C PHE A 42 11.17 22.11 2.15
N PHE A 43 10.63 23.25 2.54
CA PHE A 43 11.14 24.53 2.02
C PHE A 43 12.59 24.77 2.45
N THR A 44 12.92 24.57 3.72
CA THR A 44 14.26 24.81 4.25
C THR A 44 15.34 24.02 3.50
N HIS A 45 15.05 22.79 3.14
CA HIS A 45 15.97 21.90 2.42
C HIS A 45 15.80 21.88 0.90
N TYR A 46 14.90 22.67 0.34
CA TYR A 46 14.77 22.78 -1.12
C TYR A 46 16.06 23.37 -1.72
N PRO A 47 16.63 22.79 -2.80
CA PRO A 47 18.00 23.09 -3.20
C PRO A 47 18.17 24.40 -3.98
N LEU A 48 17.10 24.98 -4.53
CA LEU A 48 17.17 26.13 -5.45
C LEU A 48 16.32 27.31 -4.95
N PRO A 49 16.55 28.53 -5.45
CA PRO A 49 15.57 29.62 -5.32
C PRO A 49 14.22 29.23 -5.93
N CYS A 50 13.11 29.66 -5.32
CA CYS A 50 11.77 29.30 -5.79
C CYS A 50 10.69 30.26 -5.27
N THR A 51 9.52 30.23 -5.89
CA THR A 51 8.29 30.75 -5.29
C THR A 51 7.58 29.60 -4.59
N TYR A 52 7.51 29.65 -3.27
CA TYR A 52 6.99 28.57 -2.45
C TYR A 52 5.79 29.05 -1.63
N GLU A 53 4.68 28.38 -1.81
CA GLU A 53 3.46 28.60 -1.03
C GLU A 53 3.13 27.34 -0.23
N GLY A 54 2.47 27.53 0.89
CA GLY A 54 2.01 26.42 1.70
C GLY A 54 0.80 26.76 2.55
N CYS A 55 0.23 25.78 3.19
CA CYS A 55 -0.87 25.93 4.12
C CYS A 55 -0.54 25.21 5.43
N GLU A 56 -0.91 25.81 6.56
CA GLU A 56 -0.85 25.15 7.87
C GLU A 56 -2.04 25.59 8.72
N ILE A 57 -2.74 24.62 9.30
CA ILE A 57 -3.96 24.90 10.07
C ILE A 57 -3.67 25.66 11.37
N GLU A 58 -2.57 25.35 12.02
CA GLU A 58 -2.08 26.02 13.23
C GLU A 58 -0.57 26.28 13.07
N PRO A 59 -0.15 27.38 12.41
CA PRO A 59 1.27 27.73 12.30
C PRO A 59 1.87 27.93 13.68
N ASN A 60 2.91 27.17 13.99
CA ASN A 60 3.59 27.21 15.30
C ASN A 60 5.12 27.38 15.17
N HIS A 61 5.59 27.59 13.96
CA HIS A 61 6.98 27.83 13.65
C HIS A 61 7.14 29.16 12.89
N PRO A 62 8.20 29.93 13.14
CA PRO A 62 8.49 31.13 12.37
C PRO A 62 8.78 30.74 10.92
N GLU A 63 8.32 31.58 9.99
CA GLU A 63 8.60 31.39 8.57
C GLU A 63 10.12 31.53 8.29
N PRO A 64 10.75 30.52 7.69
CA PRO A 64 12.18 30.62 7.36
C PRO A 64 12.41 31.57 6.19
N VAL A 65 13.55 32.25 6.22
CA VAL A 65 13.99 33.11 5.14
C VAL A 65 15.09 32.39 4.34
N LYS A 66 14.96 32.44 3.01
CA LYS A 66 15.93 31.86 2.08
C LYS A 66 16.21 32.84 0.95
N GLU A 67 17.48 33.16 0.73
CA GLU A 67 17.91 34.08 -0.31
C GLU A 67 17.41 33.69 -1.69
N GLY A 68 16.92 34.65 -2.45
CA GLY A 68 16.38 34.46 -3.81
C GLY A 68 15.06 33.69 -3.87
N SER A 69 14.43 33.36 -2.73
CA SER A 69 13.14 32.69 -2.70
C SER A 69 12.05 33.57 -2.12
N THR A 70 10.82 33.39 -2.61
CA THR A 70 9.61 33.90 -1.98
C THR A 70 8.93 32.77 -1.24
N TYR A 71 8.62 32.96 0.04
CA TYR A 71 7.91 31.98 0.86
C TYR A 71 6.69 32.60 1.49
N ARG A 72 5.55 31.91 1.39
CA ARG A 72 4.28 32.34 1.99
C ARG A 72 3.52 31.15 2.56
N VAL A 73 3.11 31.23 3.81
CA VAL A 73 2.23 30.24 4.46
C VAL A 73 0.86 30.85 4.71
N HIS A 74 -0.17 30.16 4.23
CA HIS A 74 -1.56 30.51 4.52
C HIS A 74 -2.01 29.77 5.78
N SER A 75 -2.44 30.52 6.80
CA SER A 75 -3.00 29.93 8.02
C SER A 75 -4.45 29.49 7.78
N GLY A 76 -4.82 28.32 8.26
CA GLY A 76 -6.19 27.79 8.25
C GLY A 76 -6.34 26.45 7.56
N ASP A 77 -7.60 26.02 7.38
CA ASP A 77 -7.90 24.71 6.78
C ASP A 77 -7.52 24.69 5.29
N PHE A 78 -6.74 23.68 4.91
CA PHE A 78 -6.36 23.43 3.50
C PHE A 78 -7.58 23.37 2.56
N PHE A 79 -8.70 22.81 3.01
CA PHE A 79 -9.88 22.66 2.17
C PHE A 79 -10.62 23.97 1.90
N GLU A 80 -10.35 25.00 2.69
CA GLU A 80 -10.93 26.35 2.53
C GLU A 80 -10.03 27.28 1.73
N GLN A 81 -8.76 26.91 1.49
CA GLN A 81 -7.80 27.74 0.76
C GLN A 81 -8.15 27.84 -0.74
N SER A 82 -7.94 29.01 -1.31
CA SER A 82 -7.97 29.23 -2.76
C SER A 82 -6.61 28.83 -3.34
N LEU A 83 -6.56 27.79 -4.16
CA LEU A 83 -5.31 27.30 -4.74
C LEU A 83 -5.14 27.78 -6.18
N HIS A 84 -3.92 28.13 -6.54
CA HIS A 84 -3.48 28.41 -7.91
C HIS A 84 -3.13 27.12 -8.66
N ARG A 85 -2.40 27.27 -9.77
CA ARG A 85 -1.79 26.16 -10.50
C ARG A 85 -0.29 26.15 -10.23
N TYR A 86 0.23 24.98 -9.83
CA TYR A 86 1.62 24.80 -9.38
C TYR A 86 2.42 23.89 -10.31
N ASP A 87 3.72 24.16 -10.43
CA ASP A 87 4.66 23.30 -11.16
C ASP A 87 4.99 22.05 -10.38
N LEU A 88 5.10 22.19 -9.05
CA LEU A 88 5.41 21.12 -8.11
C LEU A 88 4.53 21.24 -6.86
N ILE A 89 3.85 20.17 -6.50
CA ILE A 89 3.21 20.04 -5.19
C ILE A 89 3.90 18.89 -4.46
N LEU A 90 4.39 19.16 -3.26
CA LEU A 90 5.15 18.18 -2.48
C LEU A 90 4.75 18.20 -1.01
N GLY A 91 5.09 17.15 -0.27
CA GLY A 91 4.89 17.13 1.17
C GLY A 91 4.58 15.75 1.75
N ASN A 92 4.26 15.78 3.03
CA ASN A 92 3.78 14.65 3.81
C ASN A 92 2.47 15.04 4.49
N PRO A 93 1.31 14.95 3.80
CA PRO A 93 0.05 15.42 4.34
C PRO A 93 -0.36 14.60 5.56
N PRO A 94 -1.10 15.18 6.52
CA PRO A 94 -1.59 14.47 7.69
C PRO A 94 -2.50 13.31 7.26
N PHE A 95 -2.25 12.10 7.77
CA PHE A 95 -3.02 10.92 7.36
C PHE A 95 -4.40 10.89 8.02
N ARG A 96 -4.48 11.34 9.27
CA ARG A 96 -5.70 11.37 10.07
C ARG A 96 -5.69 12.59 10.96
N ILE A 97 -6.88 13.11 11.23
CA ILE A 97 -7.11 14.15 12.23
C ILE A 97 -8.11 13.65 13.27
N GLU A 98 -7.99 14.15 14.50
CA GLU A 98 -9.00 13.96 15.52
C GLU A 98 -10.20 14.85 15.20
N THR A 99 -11.41 14.32 15.42
CA THR A 99 -12.66 15.06 15.21
C THR A 99 -13.49 15.03 16.49
N THR A 100 -14.31 16.07 16.67
CA THR A 100 -15.29 16.12 17.75
C THR A 100 -16.40 15.09 17.53
N GLY A 101 -16.89 14.49 18.61
CA GLY A 101 -18.00 13.55 18.61
C GLY A 101 -17.64 12.14 19.12
N PRO A 102 -18.63 11.26 19.27
CA PRO A 102 -18.42 9.94 19.84
C PRO A 102 -17.57 9.09 18.90
N SER A 103 -16.57 8.40 19.49
CA SER A 103 -15.76 7.45 18.76
C SER A 103 -16.55 6.19 18.40
N THR A 104 -16.38 5.71 17.17
CA THR A 104 -16.88 4.39 16.74
C THR A 104 -15.91 3.27 17.10
N SER A 105 -14.81 3.58 17.77
CA SER A 105 -13.81 2.59 18.19
C SER A 105 -14.37 1.72 19.32
N PRO A 106 -14.17 0.40 19.29
CA PRO A 106 -14.50 -0.49 20.40
C PRO A 106 -13.58 -0.29 21.63
N ILE A 107 -12.52 0.53 21.48
CA ILE A 107 -11.59 0.85 22.56
C ILE A 107 -12.14 2.06 23.30
N PRO A 108 -12.42 1.98 24.61
CA PRO A 108 -12.86 3.11 25.41
C PRO A 108 -11.86 4.28 25.34
N HIS A 109 -12.38 5.49 25.29
CA HIS A 109 -11.62 6.76 25.29
C HIS A 109 -10.75 7.02 24.07
N LYS A 110 -10.88 6.27 22.98
CA LYS A 110 -10.19 6.60 21.73
C LYS A 110 -10.94 7.72 20.99
N PRO A 111 -10.29 8.85 20.67
CA PRO A 111 -10.94 9.93 19.94
C PRO A 111 -11.36 9.46 18.53
N LYS A 112 -12.45 10.06 18.03
CA LYS A 112 -12.88 9.83 16.65
C LYS A 112 -11.82 10.41 15.70
N GLN A 113 -11.41 9.63 14.70
CA GLN A 113 -10.43 10.04 13.70
C GLN A 113 -11.04 10.02 12.31
N LYS A 114 -10.75 11.05 11.53
CA LYS A 114 -11.12 11.15 10.11
C LYS A 114 -9.85 10.99 9.24
N THR A 115 -9.92 10.14 8.24
CA THR A 115 -8.87 10.03 7.20
C THR A 115 -9.06 11.15 6.20
N ILE A 116 -8.04 11.98 5.97
CA ILE A 116 -8.14 13.17 5.11
C ILE A 116 -7.13 13.18 3.96
N TRP A 117 -6.01 12.47 4.09
CA TRP A 117 -4.91 12.53 3.11
C TRP A 117 -5.36 12.27 1.67
N ALA A 118 -6.29 11.36 1.44
CA ALA A 118 -6.75 11.00 0.09
C ALA A 118 -7.44 12.17 -0.60
N GLU A 119 -8.29 12.88 0.12
CA GLU A 119 -8.99 14.08 -0.40
C GLU A 119 -8.02 15.24 -0.61
N MET A 120 -7.03 15.39 0.28
CA MET A 120 -5.95 16.38 0.11
C MET A 120 -5.18 16.10 -1.20
N VAL A 121 -4.78 14.86 -1.42
CA VAL A 121 -4.06 14.44 -2.64
C VAL A 121 -4.89 14.71 -3.90
N LYS A 122 -6.18 14.36 -3.91
CA LYS A 122 -7.07 14.63 -5.05
C LYS A 122 -7.12 16.13 -5.37
N ARG A 123 -7.29 16.96 -4.35
CA ARG A 123 -7.31 18.41 -4.50
C ARG A 123 -5.97 18.94 -5.00
N CYS A 124 -4.87 18.51 -4.43
CA CYS A 124 -3.53 18.87 -4.91
C CYS A 124 -3.35 18.50 -6.40
N PHE A 125 -3.72 17.31 -6.80
CA PHE A 125 -3.56 16.85 -8.17
C PHE A 125 -4.36 17.71 -9.18
N GLN A 126 -5.55 18.18 -8.80
CA GLN A 126 -6.36 19.08 -9.60
C GLN A 126 -5.71 20.46 -9.81
N HIS A 127 -4.81 20.87 -8.90
CA HIS A 127 -4.12 22.16 -8.91
C HIS A 127 -2.69 22.07 -9.48
N LEU A 128 -2.29 20.93 -10.04
CA LEU A 128 -1.08 20.86 -10.84
C LEU A 128 -1.27 21.48 -12.21
N LYS A 129 -0.24 22.16 -12.69
CA LYS A 129 -0.14 22.54 -14.10
C LYS A 129 -0.07 21.29 -15.00
N PRO A 130 -0.38 21.40 -16.29
CA PRO A 130 0.01 20.37 -17.26
C PRO A 130 1.51 20.07 -17.13
N ASP A 131 1.88 18.80 -17.12
CA ASP A 131 3.24 18.31 -16.87
C ASP A 131 3.84 18.65 -15.49
N GLY A 132 3.07 19.25 -14.59
CA GLY A 132 3.47 19.48 -13.19
C GLY A 132 3.63 18.16 -12.42
N LEU A 133 4.37 18.22 -11.32
CA LEU A 133 4.72 17.05 -10.52
C LEU A 133 4.02 17.07 -9.15
N LEU A 134 3.57 15.90 -8.72
CA LEU A 134 3.21 15.61 -7.34
C LEU A 134 4.28 14.73 -6.72
N ALA A 135 4.89 15.15 -5.61
CA ALA A 135 5.89 14.38 -4.88
C ALA A 135 5.46 14.25 -3.41
N MET A 136 4.97 13.08 -3.00
CA MET A 136 4.37 12.92 -1.67
C MET A 136 4.79 11.65 -0.95
N ILE A 137 4.75 11.73 0.37
CA ILE A 137 4.81 10.57 1.27
C ILE A 137 3.39 10.21 1.65
N LEU A 138 2.96 9.01 1.30
CA LEU A 138 1.56 8.56 1.44
C LEU A 138 1.46 7.17 2.07
N PRO A 139 0.34 6.83 2.73
CA PRO A 139 0.06 5.46 3.14
C PRO A 139 -0.06 4.53 1.92
N CYS A 140 0.55 3.34 1.95
CA CYS A 140 0.55 2.39 0.83
C CYS A 140 -0.84 1.84 0.43
N ILE A 141 -1.90 2.17 1.15
CA ILE A 141 -3.24 1.62 0.88
C ILE A 141 -3.78 1.99 -0.51
N TRP A 142 -3.33 3.10 -1.10
CA TRP A 142 -3.74 3.53 -2.44
C TRP A 142 -3.16 2.68 -3.57
N LEU A 143 -2.13 1.87 -3.29
CA LEU A 143 -1.55 0.94 -4.28
C LEU A 143 -2.57 -0.11 -4.75
N LYS A 144 -3.68 -0.24 -4.04
CA LYS A 144 -4.81 -1.09 -4.42
C LYS A 144 -5.83 -0.30 -5.25
N PRO A 145 -6.26 -0.81 -6.40
CA PRO A 145 -7.22 -0.13 -7.27
C PRO A 145 -8.54 0.22 -6.58
N ASP A 146 -8.97 -0.61 -5.65
CA ASP A 146 -10.27 -0.51 -4.95
C ASP A 146 -10.22 0.32 -3.65
N LYS A 147 -9.10 0.99 -3.35
CA LYS A 147 -8.92 1.72 -2.08
C LYS A 147 -8.46 3.16 -2.30
N ALA A 148 -8.90 4.01 -1.37
CA ALA A 148 -8.54 5.43 -1.29
C ALA A 148 -8.95 6.32 -2.48
N GLY A 149 -9.35 5.77 -3.62
CA GLY A 149 -9.80 6.51 -4.80
C GLY A 149 -8.77 7.43 -5.43
N ILE A 150 -7.46 7.07 -5.34
CA ILE A 150 -6.35 7.80 -5.93
C ILE A 150 -5.64 6.97 -7.01
N TYR A 151 -5.78 5.68 -6.99
CA TYR A 151 -5.09 4.78 -7.93
C TYR A 151 -5.27 5.24 -9.38
N ASP A 152 -6.49 5.58 -9.78
CA ASP A 152 -6.79 6.03 -11.13
C ASP A 152 -6.36 7.47 -11.44
N LEU A 153 -5.95 8.26 -10.44
CA LEU A 153 -5.37 9.57 -10.67
C LEU A 153 -3.90 9.46 -11.08
N PHE A 154 -3.21 8.45 -10.60
CA PHE A 154 -1.77 8.31 -10.76
C PHE A 154 -1.41 7.53 -12.03
N HIS A 155 -1.87 8.03 -13.19
CA HIS A 155 -1.62 7.39 -14.49
C HIS A 155 -0.16 7.43 -14.93
N HIS A 156 0.61 8.42 -14.47
CA HIS A 156 2.00 8.61 -14.87
C HIS A 156 2.91 8.70 -13.63
N ILE A 157 3.06 7.58 -12.96
CA ILE A 157 4.05 7.45 -11.88
C ILE A 157 5.44 7.48 -12.51
N LEU A 158 6.32 8.32 -11.97
CA LEU A 158 7.74 8.36 -12.34
C LEU A 158 8.55 7.47 -11.41
N TYR A 159 8.39 7.65 -10.10
CA TYR A 159 9.12 6.93 -9.07
C TYR A 159 8.19 6.49 -7.95
N LEU A 160 8.40 5.28 -7.46
CA LEU A 160 7.72 4.74 -6.28
C LEU A 160 8.72 3.99 -5.40
N ARG A 161 8.78 4.35 -4.12
CA ARG A 161 9.49 3.59 -3.10
C ARG A 161 8.56 3.31 -1.93
N CYS A 162 8.36 2.03 -1.63
CA CYS A 162 7.57 1.58 -0.48
C CYS A 162 8.50 1.23 0.69
N TYR A 163 8.09 1.63 1.89
CA TYR A 163 8.77 1.27 3.14
C TYR A 163 7.87 0.30 3.90
N SER A 164 8.40 -0.81 4.37
CA SER A 164 7.66 -1.74 5.22
C SER A 164 7.14 -1.06 6.50
N CYS A 165 6.20 -1.68 7.21
CA CYS A 165 5.76 -1.15 8.50
C CYS A 165 6.91 -0.98 9.50
N VAL A 166 7.90 -1.88 9.48
CA VAL A 166 9.07 -1.80 10.37
C VAL A 166 9.94 -0.60 10.03
N GLU A 167 10.25 -0.42 8.75
CA GLU A 167 11.01 0.74 8.25
C GLU A 167 10.27 2.04 8.50
N SER A 168 8.98 2.11 8.18
CA SER A 168 8.13 3.28 8.41
C SER A 168 8.13 3.68 9.90
N ASN A 169 7.96 2.71 10.79
CA ASN A 169 7.96 2.95 12.23
C ASN A 169 9.34 3.43 12.74
N LYS A 170 10.42 2.88 12.19
CA LYS A 170 11.78 3.32 12.51
C LYS A 170 12.05 4.74 12.00
N LEU A 171 11.67 5.05 10.77
CA LEU A 171 11.88 6.36 10.14
C LEU A 171 11.14 7.48 10.88
N PHE A 172 9.87 7.25 11.22
CA PHE A 172 9.01 8.27 11.81
C PHE A 172 8.92 8.22 13.35
N GLY A 173 9.55 7.24 13.99
CA GLY A 173 9.56 7.09 15.45
C GLY A 173 8.20 6.78 16.07
N TYR A 174 7.29 6.11 15.34
CA TYR A 174 5.98 5.75 15.84
C TYR A 174 5.64 4.26 15.62
N LYS A 175 4.49 3.81 16.14
CA LYS A 175 4.02 2.41 16.01
C LYS A 175 2.74 2.36 15.17
N GLY A 176 2.88 2.50 13.85
CA GLY A 176 1.77 2.36 12.89
C GLY A 176 1.62 0.95 12.34
N GLN A 177 0.46 0.63 11.81
CA GLN A 177 0.18 -0.63 11.10
C GLN A 177 0.09 -0.46 9.58
N THR A 178 0.28 0.75 9.09
CA THR A 178 0.20 1.07 7.67
C THR A 178 1.58 1.47 7.18
N PRO A 179 2.16 0.74 6.22
CA PRO A 179 3.39 1.15 5.57
C PRO A 179 3.18 2.43 4.77
N VAL A 180 4.24 3.21 4.61
CA VAL A 180 4.23 4.42 3.78
C VAL A 180 5.03 4.21 2.50
N CYS A 181 4.75 5.03 1.50
CA CYS A 181 5.55 5.11 0.29
C CYS A 181 5.87 6.57 -0.04
N MET A 182 6.98 6.76 -0.72
CA MET A 182 7.30 7.98 -1.45
C MET A 182 6.91 7.77 -2.90
N VAL A 183 6.14 8.69 -3.47
CA VAL A 183 5.69 8.63 -4.85
C VAL A 183 5.90 9.96 -5.56
N ILE A 184 6.39 9.92 -6.79
CA ILE A 184 6.48 11.06 -7.69
C ILE A 184 5.64 10.75 -8.93
N VAL A 185 4.66 11.61 -9.20
CA VAL A 185 3.68 11.46 -10.28
C VAL A 185 3.69 12.70 -11.14
N LYS A 186 3.62 12.53 -12.45
CA LYS A 186 3.49 13.61 -13.42
C LYS A 186 2.03 13.77 -13.83
N ASN A 187 1.53 15.01 -13.86
CA ASN A 187 0.21 15.35 -14.38
C ASN A 187 0.25 15.41 -15.91
N SER A 188 0.28 14.25 -16.56
CA SER A 188 0.29 14.18 -18.02
C SER A 188 -1.11 14.28 -18.59
N LEU A 189 -1.31 15.19 -19.54
CA LEU A 189 -2.56 15.36 -20.27
C LEU A 189 -2.82 14.21 -21.26
N THR A 190 -1.79 13.50 -21.66
CA THR A 190 -1.91 12.35 -22.58
C THR A 190 -2.29 11.10 -21.79
N LYS A 191 -3.59 10.86 -21.66
CA LYS A 191 -4.08 9.50 -21.40
C LYS A 191 -3.80 8.65 -22.64
N ASN A 192 -2.57 8.17 -22.79
CA ASN A 192 -2.29 7.13 -23.76
C ASN A 192 -2.98 5.85 -23.30
N SER A 193 -4.23 5.71 -23.68
CA SER A 193 -5.13 4.59 -23.32
C SER A 193 -4.66 3.23 -23.80
N LEU A 194 -3.54 3.16 -24.51
CA LEU A 194 -3.01 1.94 -25.14
C LEU A 194 -1.65 1.49 -24.58
N SER A 195 -0.94 2.29 -23.78
CA SER A 195 0.33 1.86 -23.22
C SER A 195 0.16 1.33 -21.80
N ILE A 196 0.67 0.12 -21.56
CA ILE A 196 0.79 -0.41 -20.20
C ILE A 196 1.72 0.51 -19.41
N PRO A 197 1.28 1.07 -18.28
CA PRO A 197 2.08 2.03 -17.53
C PRO A 197 3.34 1.37 -16.99
N THR A 198 4.49 1.97 -17.32
CA THR A 198 5.80 1.57 -16.81
C THR A 198 6.38 2.71 -15.99
N PHE A 199 6.93 2.41 -14.82
CA PHE A 199 7.53 3.39 -13.91
C PHE A 199 8.72 2.80 -13.17
N GLN A 200 9.48 3.67 -12.49
CA GLN A 200 10.60 3.24 -11.66
C GLN A 200 10.13 2.88 -10.26
N ILE A 201 10.25 1.63 -9.87
CA ILE A 201 9.96 1.15 -8.50
C ILE A 201 11.26 0.79 -7.79
N TYR A 202 11.35 1.12 -6.50
CA TYR A 202 12.51 0.75 -5.70
C TYR A 202 12.44 -0.72 -5.26
N ASP A 203 13.43 -1.49 -5.67
CA ASP A 203 13.62 -2.90 -5.31
C ASP A 203 15.14 -3.16 -5.20
N LYS A 204 15.76 -2.77 -4.08
CA LYS A 204 17.23 -2.72 -3.89
C LYS A 204 17.95 -1.86 -4.95
N GLY A 205 17.37 -0.75 -5.32
CA GLY A 205 17.67 0.12 -6.43
C GLY A 205 16.43 0.30 -7.30
N PHE A 206 16.37 1.40 -8.05
CA PHE A 206 15.23 1.65 -8.95
C PHE A 206 15.29 0.72 -10.17
N VAL A 207 14.15 0.11 -10.50
CA VAL A 207 13.96 -0.76 -11.66
C VAL A 207 12.67 -0.39 -12.40
N SER A 208 12.66 -0.55 -13.69
CA SER A 208 11.45 -0.43 -14.49
C SER A 208 10.46 -1.53 -14.11
N PHE A 209 9.26 -1.15 -13.76
CA PHE A 209 8.15 -2.06 -13.47
C PHE A 209 6.98 -1.75 -14.37
N THR A 210 6.43 -2.78 -15.02
CA THR A 210 5.28 -2.66 -15.89
C THR A 210 4.04 -3.13 -15.16
N LEU A 211 3.08 -2.22 -14.97
CA LEU A 211 1.84 -2.48 -14.26
C LEU A 211 0.74 -2.88 -15.24
N HIS A 212 0.11 -4.03 -15.01
CA HIS A 212 -1.11 -4.37 -15.70
C HIS A 212 -2.29 -3.55 -15.15
N PRO A 213 -3.21 -3.07 -16.02
CA PRO A 213 -4.38 -2.30 -15.60
C PRO A 213 -5.19 -3.04 -14.53
N GLN A 214 -5.69 -2.28 -13.54
CA GLN A 214 -6.48 -2.80 -12.42
C GLN A 214 -5.76 -3.78 -11.48
N HIS A 215 -4.44 -3.93 -11.61
CA HIS A 215 -3.64 -4.72 -10.66
C HIS A 215 -3.11 -3.84 -9.53
N CYS A 216 -2.94 -4.45 -8.36
CA CYS A 216 -2.29 -3.80 -7.23
C CYS A 216 -0.80 -3.57 -7.55
N ILE A 217 -0.28 -2.42 -7.16
CA ILE A 217 1.16 -2.15 -7.25
C ILE A 217 1.85 -2.88 -6.08
N PRO A 218 2.93 -3.63 -6.33
CA PRO A 218 3.64 -4.33 -5.26
C PRO A 218 4.36 -3.34 -4.33
N THR A 219 4.55 -3.76 -3.10
CA THR A 219 5.32 -2.99 -2.11
C THR A 219 6.80 -3.39 -2.07
N ARG A 220 7.15 -4.53 -2.69
CA ARG A 220 8.51 -5.09 -2.75
C ARG A 220 8.61 -6.18 -3.80
N ASN A 221 9.83 -6.69 -4.04
CA ASN A 221 10.12 -7.83 -4.92
C ASN A 221 9.69 -7.63 -6.39
N ALA A 222 9.74 -6.39 -6.88
CA ALA A 222 9.27 -6.05 -8.23
C ALA A 222 9.97 -6.88 -9.32
N ARG A 223 11.28 -7.08 -9.24
CA ARG A 223 12.06 -7.91 -10.19
C ARG A 223 11.60 -9.36 -10.17
N LEU A 224 11.48 -9.94 -8.97
CA LEU A 224 11.02 -11.30 -8.78
C LEU A 224 9.62 -11.52 -9.37
N LEU A 225 8.71 -10.56 -9.12
CA LEU A 225 7.33 -10.63 -9.62
C LEU A 225 7.28 -10.60 -11.15
N GLN A 226 8.01 -9.69 -11.80
CA GLN A 226 8.06 -9.62 -13.25
C GLN A 226 8.65 -10.91 -13.85
N TYR A 227 9.75 -11.41 -13.28
CA TYR A 227 10.33 -12.66 -13.72
C TYR A 227 9.37 -13.83 -13.50
N SER A 228 8.78 -13.96 -12.30
CA SER A 228 7.78 -14.98 -12.01
C SER A 228 6.66 -14.99 -13.06
N ARG A 229 6.07 -13.82 -13.34
CA ARG A 229 4.94 -13.71 -14.28
C ARG A 229 5.31 -14.09 -15.71
N SER A 230 6.56 -13.95 -16.12
CA SER A 230 7.04 -14.33 -17.46
C SER A 230 7.21 -15.85 -17.66
N LEU A 231 7.14 -16.64 -16.59
CA LEU A 231 7.46 -18.07 -16.62
C LEU A 231 6.26 -19.00 -16.86
N PHE A 232 5.04 -18.47 -16.85
CA PHE A 232 3.82 -19.29 -16.96
C PHE A 232 2.72 -18.57 -17.76
N THR A 233 1.72 -19.31 -18.18
CA THR A 233 0.61 -18.80 -19.00
C THR A 233 -0.66 -18.61 -18.18
N GLN A 234 -0.93 -19.48 -17.21
CA GLN A 234 -2.13 -19.46 -16.39
C GLN A 234 -1.80 -19.19 -14.92
N SER A 235 -2.40 -18.15 -14.36
CA SER A 235 -2.27 -17.81 -12.95
C SER A 235 -3.11 -18.73 -12.06
N LEU A 236 -2.66 -18.86 -10.82
CA LEU A 236 -3.43 -19.51 -9.76
C LEU A 236 -4.62 -18.64 -9.37
N VAL A 237 -5.82 -19.20 -9.38
CA VAL A 237 -7.06 -18.48 -9.07
C VAL A 237 -7.71 -19.04 -7.79
N PRO A 238 -7.53 -18.39 -6.65
CA PRO A 238 -8.19 -18.79 -5.42
C PRO A 238 -9.64 -18.28 -5.38
N ILE A 239 -10.49 -19.03 -4.68
CA ILE A 239 -11.83 -18.57 -4.33
C ILE A 239 -11.69 -17.65 -3.11
N LYS A 240 -12.05 -16.38 -3.26
CA LYS A 240 -12.10 -15.45 -2.12
C LYS A 240 -13.46 -15.55 -1.45
N ILE A 241 -13.47 -15.94 -0.19
CA ILE A 241 -14.65 -15.91 0.66
C ILE A 241 -14.59 -14.63 1.49
N ALA A 242 -15.55 -13.74 1.26
CA ALA A 242 -15.70 -12.51 2.01
C ALA A 242 -16.19 -12.79 3.44
N THR A 243 -15.94 -11.84 4.33
CA THR A 243 -16.36 -11.91 5.73
C THR A 243 -17.88 -12.05 5.83
N ALA A 244 -18.38 -13.21 6.25
CA ALA A 244 -19.70 -13.30 6.84
C ALA A 244 -19.58 -12.84 8.30
N ASN A 245 -20.50 -12.00 8.76
CA ASN A 245 -20.58 -11.69 10.17
C ASN A 245 -20.91 -12.97 10.94
N LEU A 246 -20.22 -13.21 12.08
CA LEU A 246 -20.49 -14.37 12.92
C LEU A 246 -21.94 -14.43 13.41
N THR A 247 -22.64 -13.31 13.42
CA THR A 247 -24.05 -13.18 13.75
C THR A 247 -24.99 -13.78 12.70
N ASP A 248 -24.51 -13.98 11.47
CA ASP A 248 -25.30 -14.56 10.37
C ASP A 248 -25.13 -16.08 10.24
N LEU A 249 -24.28 -16.67 11.10
CA LEU A 249 -24.12 -18.12 11.18
C LEU A 249 -25.27 -18.69 12.00
N VAL A 250 -26.23 -19.32 11.32
CA VAL A 250 -27.32 -20.05 11.99
C VAL A 250 -26.71 -21.24 12.74
N PRO A 251 -26.96 -21.39 14.06
CA PRO A 251 -26.51 -22.55 14.81
C PRO A 251 -27.02 -23.83 14.16
N SER A 252 -26.12 -24.71 13.72
CA SER A 252 -26.48 -26.02 13.20
C SER A 252 -26.50 -27.03 14.33
N PRO A 253 -27.51 -27.90 14.44
CA PRO A 253 -27.53 -28.99 15.39
C PRO A 253 -26.41 -30.01 15.15
N LEU A 254 -25.78 -29.99 13.99
CA LEU A 254 -24.58 -30.76 13.67
C LEU A 254 -23.36 -29.85 13.91
N ARG A 255 -22.81 -29.88 15.11
CA ARG A 255 -21.62 -29.13 15.52
C ARG A 255 -20.44 -29.48 14.63
N LYS A 256 -20.14 -28.63 13.64
CA LYS A 256 -18.99 -28.78 12.75
C LYS A 256 -18.08 -27.56 12.89
N PRO A 257 -16.77 -27.75 13.07
CA PRO A 257 -15.85 -26.62 13.30
C PRO A 257 -15.77 -25.73 12.06
N VAL A 258 -15.94 -24.42 12.27
CA VAL A 258 -15.70 -23.40 11.27
C VAL A 258 -14.35 -22.75 11.56
N LEU A 259 -13.44 -22.75 10.59
CA LEU A 259 -12.15 -22.11 10.74
C LEU A 259 -12.32 -20.60 10.84
N TYR A 260 -12.03 -20.05 12.02
CA TYR A 260 -12.08 -18.60 12.28
C TYR A 260 -10.73 -17.92 12.08
N THR A 261 -9.69 -18.41 12.74
CA THR A 261 -8.35 -17.84 12.68
C THR A 261 -7.28 -18.87 12.99
N TYR A 262 -6.05 -18.48 12.79
CA TYR A 262 -4.85 -19.27 13.04
C TYR A 262 -3.83 -18.43 13.82
N LYS A 263 -3.22 -18.99 14.84
CA LYS A 263 -2.18 -18.35 15.63
C LYS A 263 -1.17 -19.41 16.10
N GLN A 264 0.11 -19.16 15.87
CA GLN A 264 1.22 -20.01 16.35
C GLN A 264 1.08 -21.52 16.01
N ASN A 265 0.71 -21.83 14.76
CA ASN A 265 0.45 -23.18 14.28
C ASN A 265 -0.79 -23.89 14.88
N GLU A 266 -1.63 -23.17 15.60
CA GLU A 266 -2.88 -23.69 16.12
C GLU A 266 -4.08 -23.11 15.35
N VAL A 267 -5.00 -23.99 14.98
CA VAL A 267 -6.26 -23.63 14.32
C VAL A 267 -7.29 -23.31 15.38
N TYR A 268 -7.79 -22.08 15.37
CA TYR A 268 -8.92 -21.67 16.21
C TYR A 268 -10.20 -21.75 15.39
N GLY A 269 -11.05 -22.69 15.75
CA GLY A 269 -12.39 -22.84 15.18
C GLY A 269 -13.46 -22.18 16.06
N VAL A 270 -14.59 -21.86 15.45
CA VAL A 270 -15.83 -21.58 16.17
C VAL A 270 -16.64 -22.88 16.10
N GLU A 271 -17.00 -23.45 17.23
CA GLU A 271 -17.98 -24.51 17.30
C GLU A 271 -19.35 -23.89 16.99
N ASP A 272 -20.10 -24.51 16.08
CA ASP A 272 -21.44 -24.17 15.64
C ASP A 272 -21.51 -23.25 14.39
N GLY A 273 -21.70 -23.87 13.24
CA GLY A 273 -22.07 -23.21 11.99
C GLY A 273 -21.96 -24.10 10.76
N THR A 274 -22.83 -23.92 9.80
CA THR A 274 -22.65 -24.43 8.44
C THR A 274 -21.70 -23.50 7.69
N GLY A 275 -20.40 -23.80 7.74
CA GLY A 275 -19.42 -23.08 6.92
C GLY A 275 -19.46 -23.52 5.46
N LEU A 276 -19.15 -22.61 4.55
CA LEU A 276 -18.94 -22.94 3.13
C LEU A 276 -17.84 -23.99 2.99
N TYR A 277 -17.94 -24.86 2.00
CA TYR A 277 -16.95 -25.92 1.69
C TYR A 277 -16.71 -26.92 2.82
N GLN A 278 -17.63 -27.10 3.76
CA GLN A 278 -17.55 -28.20 4.72
C GLN A 278 -17.78 -29.54 4.01
N GLY A 279 -17.03 -30.57 4.40
CA GLY A 279 -17.01 -31.85 3.72
C GLY A 279 -16.21 -31.89 2.42
N VAL A 280 -15.54 -30.78 2.05
CA VAL A 280 -14.75 -30.67 0.83
C VAL A 280 -13.27 -30.53 1.17
N PRO A 281 -12.40 -31.46 0.70
CA PRO A 281 -10.95 -31.31 0.80
C PRO A 281 -10.47 -29.97 0.19
N LYS A 282 -9.59 -29.26 0.90
CA LYS A 282 -9.17 -27.92 0.48
C LYS A 282 -7.89 -27.44 1.13
N VAL A 283 -7.28 -26.40 0.53
CA VAL A 283 -6.28 -25.57 1.19
C VAL A 283 -6.87 -24.19 1.47
N MET A 284 -6.60 -23.68 2.65
CA MET A 284 -7.08 -22.37 3.08
C MET A 284 -5.92 -21.45 3.43
N LEU A 285 -6.03 -20.19 3.04
CA LEU A 285 -5.10 -19.10 3.42
C LEU A 285 -5.91 -17.99 4.10
N LEU A 286 -5.52 -17.58 5.29
CA LEU A 286 -6.17 -16.49 6.00
C LEU A 286 -5.67 -15.14 5.46
N HIS A 287 -6.58 -14.28 5.04
CA HIS A 287 -6.23 -12.96 4.51
C HIS A 287 -5.46 -12.08 5.50
N LYS A 288 -5.71 -12.21 6.79
CA LYS A 288 -5.05 -11.46 7.86
C LYS A 288 -4.17 -12.36 8.72
N SER A 289 -3.05 -12.80 8.19
CA SER A 289 -2.00 -13.51 8.92
C SER A 289 -0.72 -13.56 8.08
N LYS A 290 0.30 -14.25 8.55
CA LYS A 290 1.32 -14.76 7.62
C LYS A 290 0.64 -15.70 6.63
N PRO A 291 1.02 -15.72 5.34
CA PRO A 291 0.37 -16.54 4.32
C PRO A 291 0.70 -18.04 4.48
N PHE A 292 0.38 -18.58 5.63
CA PHE A 292 0.60 -19.99 5.94
C PHE A 292 -0.58 -20.83 5.42
N PRO A 293 -0.37 -21.79 4.50
CA PRO A 293 -1.44 -22.62 3.99
C PRO A 293 -1.88 -23.64 5.03
N ILE A 294 -3.19 -23.81 5.15
CA ILE A 294 -3.81 -24.83 6.02
C ILE A 294 -4.41 -25.90 5.13
N LEU A 295 -3.90 -27.13 5.23
CA LEU A 295 -4.45 -28.29 4.54
C LEU A 295 -5.60 -28.88 5.37
N ASP A 296 -6.79 -28.94 4.76
CA ASP A 296 -7.96 -29.65 5.30
C ASP A 296 -8.31 -30.78 4.33
N GLN A 297 -7.58 -31.90 4.46
CA GLN A 297 -7.70 -33.04 3.55
C GLN A 297 -9.00 -33.81 3.75
N GLU A 298 -9.54 -33.79 4.96
CA GLU A 298 -10.79 -34.52 5.30
C GLU A 298 -12.03 -33.66 5.20
N GLY A 299 -11.87 -32.34 4.86
CA GLY A 299 -12.98 -31.41 4.77
C GLY A 299 -13.65 -31.11 6.12
N ILE A 300 -12.89 -31.20 7.22
CA ILE A 300 -13.41 -31.02 8.59
C ILE A 300 -13.94 -29.62 8.80
N TYR A 301 -13.21 -28.61 8.29
CA TYR A 301 -13.52 -27.21 8.57
C TYR A 301 -14.46 -26.60 7.55
N GLY A 302 -15.55 -26.00 8.01
CA GLY A 302 -16.27 -24.98 7.26
C GLY A 302 -15.45 -23.69 7.12
N VAL A 303 -15.71 -22.91 6.09
CA VAL A 303 -15.05 -21.63 5.86
C VAL A 303 -16.06 -20.51 6.14
N GLY A 304 -15.75 -19.68 7.12
CA GLY A 304 -16.60 -18.57 7.55
C GLY A 304 -15.81 -17.53 8.36
N GLY A 305 -16.48 -16.51 8.86
CA GLY A 305 -15.86 -15.46 9.65
C GLY A 305 -15.00 -14.52 8.82
N ARG A 306 -13.71 -14.36 9.11
CA ARG A 306 -12.79 -13.44 8.43
C ARG A 306 -12.50 -13.87 6.99
N ASP A 307 -12.16 -12.93 6.11
CA ASP A 307 -11.78 -13.17 4.72
C ASP A 307 -10.71 -14.25 4.60
N LYS A 308 -10.93 -15.17 3.67
CA LYS A 308 -10.06 -16.30 3.38
C LYS A 308 -9.94 -16.52 1.88
N TYR A 309 -8.86 -17.17 1.47
CA TYR A 309 -8.67 -17.72 0.14
C TYR A 309 -8.75 -19.26 0.23
N VAL A 310 -9.52 -19.86 -0.64
CA VAL A 310 -9.74 -21.31 -0.71
C VAL A 310 -9.30 -21.83 -2.06
N LEU A 311 -8.57 -22.94 -2.04
CA LEU A 311 -8.08 -23.65 -3.24
C LEU A 311 -8.50 -25.11 -3.14
N LEU A 312 -9.13 -25.62 -4.17
CA LEU A 312 -9.78 -26.94 -4.19
C LEU A 312 -9.02 -27.97 -5.03
N GLU A 313 -8.17 -27.52 -5.97
CA GLU A 313 -7.41 -28.39 -6.87
C GLU A 313 -6.29 -29.09 -6.09
N ASP A 314 -6.28 -30.43 -6.09
CA ASP A 314 -5.26 -31.29 -5.49
C ASP A 314 -4.72 -30.72 -4.16
N PRO A 315 -5.48 -30.75 -3.05
CA PRO A 315 -5.12 -30.06 -1.82
C PRO A 315 -3.75 -30.43 -1.25
N PRO A 316 -3.28 -31.68 -1.26
CA PRO A 316 -1.95 -32.03 -0.78
C PRO A 316 -0.83 -31.37 -1.62
N ARG A 317 -0.93 -31.43 -2.95
CA ARG A 317 0.04 -30.84 -3.87
C ARG A 317 -0.01 -29.29 -3.81
N MET A 318 -1.21 -28.72 -3.74
CA MET A 318 -1.42 -27.29 -3.54
C MET A 318 -0.80 -26.80 -2.24
N HIS A 319 -0.98 -27.53 -1.14
CA HIS A 319 -0.39 -27.20 0.14
C HIS A 319 1.15 -27.22 0.07
N ALA A 320 1.72 -28.27 -0.53
CA ALA A 320 3.16 -28.37 -0.72
C ALA A 320 3.73 -27.23 -1.58
N PHE A 321 3.02 -26.82 -2.64
CA PHE A 321 3.38 -25.68 -3.48
C PHE A 321 3.32 -24.35 -2.71
N LEU A 322 2.20 -24.05 -2.07
CA LEU A 322 2.01 -22.82 -1.33
C LEU A 322 2.93 -22.71 -0.10
N SER A 323 3.42 -23.81 0.43
CA SER A 323 4.38 -23.84 1.55
C SER A 323 5.82 -23.52 1.12
N GLN A 324 6.13 -23.43 -0.16
CA GLN A 324 7.49 -23.09 -0.62
C GLN A 324 7.86 -21.65 -0.20
N PRO A 325 9.07 -21.42 0.35
CA PRO A 325 9.50 -20.09 0.80
C PRO A 325 9.35 -19.01 -0.26
N ILE A 326 9.70 -19.32 -1.51
CA ILE A 326 9.59 -18.38 -2.64
C ILE A 326 8.14 -18.00 -2.96
N VAL A 327 7.20 -18.94 -2.82
CA VAL A 327 5.76 -18.67 -2.98
C VAL A 327 5.25 -17.78 -1.87
N GLN A 328 5.69 -18.02 -0.63
CA GLN A 328 5.38 -17.18 0.53
C GLN A 328 5.93 -15.74 0.34
N GLU A 329 7.11 -15.61 -0.23
CA GLU A 329 7.70 -14.32 -0.57
C GLU A 329 6.85 -13.54 -1.58
N ILE A 330 6.38 -14.19 -2.63
CA ILE A 330 5.48 -13.59 -3.63
C ILE A 330 4.15 -13.19 -2.99
N LEU A 331 3.52 -14.06 -2.21
CA LEU A 331 2.25 -13.77 -1.53
C LEU A 331 2.33 -12.53 -0.62
N THR A 332 3.50 -12.27 -0.05
CA THR A 332 3.70 -11.10 0.83
C THR A 332 4.19 -9.84 0.10
N SER A 333 4.41 -9.88 -1.21
CA SER A 333 4.90 -8.74 -1.99
C SER A 333 3.88 -7.59 -2.13
N PHE A 334 2.61 -7.85 -1.84
CA PHE A 334 1.51 -6.87 -1.93
C PHE A 334 0.97 -6.43 -0.57
N THR A 335 1.81 -6.44 0.45
CA THR A 335 1.41 -6.10 1.83
C THR A 335 1.25 -4.58 2.00
N VAL A 336 0.06 -4.05 1.75
CA VAL A 336 -0.29 -2.63 1.97
C VAL A 336 -0.78 -2.33 3.39
N ARG A 337 -0.90 -3.35 4.25
CA ARG A 337 -1.15 -3.29 5.69
C ARG A 337 -0.39 -4.41 6.38
N MET A 338 0.04 -4.17 7.61
CA MET A 338 0.73 -5.19 8.39
C MET A 338 -0.13 -6.47 8.53
N ASN A 339 0.46 -7.62 8.24
CA ASN A 339 -0.18 -8.93 8.34
C ASN A 339 -1.37 -9.17 7.39
N PHE A 340 -1.49 -8.38 6.30
CA PHE A 340 -2.45 -8.65 5.24
C PHE A 340 -1.70 -8.97 3.96
N TYR A 341 -2.19 -9.92 3.19
CA TYR A 341 -1.79 -10.11 1.81
C TYR A 341 -3.01 -10.06 0.88
N GLU A 342 -2.77 -9.77 -0.37
CA GLU A 342 -3.81 -9.38 -1.29
C GLU A 342 -4.02 -10.43 -2.37
N LYS A 343 -5.25 -10.53 -2.88
CA LYS A 343 -5.60 -11.45 -3.98
C LYS A 343 -4.69 -11.30 -5.20
N TYR A 344 -4.19 -10.12 -5.45
CA TYR A 344 -3.35 -9.79 -6.61
C TYR A 344 -2.01 -10.55 -6.62
N ALA A 345 -1.56 -11.07 -5.48
CA ALA A 345 -0.36 -11.87 -5.41
C ALA A 345 -0.49 -13.20 -6.17
N PHE A 346 -1.69 -13.73 -6.28
CA PHE A 346 -1.95 -14.97 -7.00
C PHE A 346 -1.77 -14.83 -8.52
N ASP A 347 -1.89 -13.61 -9.07
CA ASP A 347 -1.64 -13.32 -10.49
C ASP A 347 -0.17 -13.53 -10.87
N TYR A 348 0.72 -13.64 -9.90
CA TYR A 348 2.16 -13.88 -10.04
C TYR A 348 2.57 -15.31 -9.66
N LEU A 349 1.62 -16.19 -9.42
CA LEU A 349 1.82 -17.61 -9.16
C LEU A 349 1.19 -18.44 -10.29
N PRO A 350 1.86 -19.50 -10.78
CA PRO A 350 1.32 -20.37 -11.82
C PRO A 350 0.18 -21.22 -11.29
N CYS A 351 -0.71 -21.68 -12.19
CA CYS A 351 -1.61 -22.78 -11.89
C CYS A 351 -0.82 -24.05 -11.52
N LEU A 352 -1.47 -24.99 -10.86
CA LEU A 352 -0.78 -26.16 -10.29
C LEU A 352 -0.07 -27.03 -11.36
N LYS A 353 -0.60 -27.08 -12.58
CA LYS A 353 0.01 -27.81 -13.71
C LYS A 353 1.39 -27.28 -14.10
N GLU A 354 1.58 -25.98 -14.02
CA GLU A 354 2.82 -25.30 -14.40
C GLU A 354 3.80 -25.14 -13.22
N SER A 355 3.36 -25.46 -11.99
CA SER A 355 4.07 -25.13 -10.74
C SER A 355 5.46 -25.77 -10.61
N GLU A 356 5.67 -26.98 -11.07
CA GLU A 356 6.96 -27.70 -10.94
C GLU A 356 8.03 -27.08 -11.82
N ASN A 357 7.71 -26.85 -13.12
CA ASN A 357 8.62 -26.18 -14.04
C ASN A 357 8.92 -24.73 -13.59
N TRP A 358 7.89 -24.03 -13.10
CA TRP A 358 8.03 -22.71 -12.55
C TRP A 358 8.96 -22.72 -11.31
N LEU A 359 8.75 -23.63 -10.34
CA LEU A 359 9.59 -23.74 -9.15
C LEU A 359 11.06 -23.98 -9.49
N LYS A 360 11.34 -24.79 -10.51
CA LYS A 360 12.71 -25.04 -10.99
C LYS A 360 13.33 -23.73 -11.47
N LYS A 361 12.69 -23.03 -12.42
CA LYS A 361 13.21 -21.79 -13.03
C LYS A 361 13.35 -20.65 -12.03
N ILE A 362 12.36 -20.47 -11.13
CA ILE A 362 12.39 -19.37 -10.15
C ILE A 362 13.51 -19.58 -9.12
N LYS A 363 13.77 -20.83 -8.71
CA LYS A 363 14.90 -21.16 -7.83
C LYS A 363 16.25 -20.90 -8.50
N GLU A 364 16.39 -21.24 -9.79
CA GLU A 364 17.59 -20.94 -10.58
C GLU A 364 17.83 -19.41 -10.63
N TYR A 365 16.78 -18.63 -10.88
CA TYR A 365 16.86 -17.16 -10.90
C TYR A 365 17.30 -16.57 -9.54
N VAL A 366 16.70 -17.02 -8.45
CA VAL A 366 17.04 -16.52 -7.10
C VAL A 366 18.47 -16.91 -6.70
N ASN A 367 18.92 -18.13 -7.06
CA ASN A 367 20.28 -18.58 -6.74
C ASN A 367 21.34 -17.88 -7.61
N GLY A 368 20.99 -17.53 -8.86
CA GLY A 368 21.87 -16.76 -9.78
C GLY A 368 21.91 -15.25 -9.48
N ASN A 369 20.95 -14.75 -8.73
CA ASN A 369 20.89 -13.36 -8.23
C ASN A 369 20.83 -13.39 -6.70
N PRO A 370 21.93 -13.71 -6.02
CA PRO A 370 21.94 -13.80 -4.57
C PRO A 370 21.47 -12.48 -3.96
N LYS A 371 20.75 -12.58 -2.85
CA LYS A 371 20.31 -11.42 -2.07
C LYS A 371 21.56 -10.75 -1.50
N ASP A 372 21.98 -9.61 -2.09
CA ASP A 372 22.99 -8.73 -1.50
C ASP A 372 22.44 -8.09 -0.21
#